data_ddfa0a26e54e1ca2d1062fe29c8647e1
#
_entry.id   ddfa0a26e54e1ca2d1062fe29c8647e1
#
_cell.length_a   1.000
_cell.length_b   1.000
_cell.length_c   1.000
_cell.angle_alpha   90.00
_cell.angle_beta   90.00
_cell.angle_gamma   90.00
#
_symmetry.space_group_name_H-M   'P 1'
#
loop_
_entity.id
_entity.type
_entity.pdbx_description
1 polymer ?
#
loop_
_entity_poly.entity_id
_entity_poly.type
_entity_poly.pdbx_seq_one_letter_code
_entity_poly.pdbx_strand_id
1 'polypeptide(L)'
;MREKLSICLGSLIALSSVPLRVYIVTDGPSADVARQVLADASAKASSDVLAELLHVDDMLAPLLDLISFLQPHFSSAGYYSKKLFFLSTGVHRLFPEGVRHLILLDIDLQLRSDIALLHHHFALFPTGTIMGLGYELQPVYRHGLHKYRQEHPGTTCGEPPPRGNPGFNSGVVLIDLEAVRNSSTYKKFLSAEGVEFLVKKYSFRGNLGDQDFYSLLGWERPELFYVLPCTWNRQLCEWWRYHGYADVFDEYHRCNGSVHIYHGNCNSSIPSVR
;
A
#
# COMPACT_ATOMS: atom_id res chain seq x y z
N MET A 1 -17.90 -3.26 -5.35
CA MET A 1 -17.22 -3.45 -4.05
C MET A 1 -17.35 -4.89 -3.55
N ARG A 2 -18.58 -5.46 -3.41
CA ARG A 2 -18.78 -6.85 -2.95
C ARG A 2 -17.93 -7.88 -3.72
N GLU A 3 -17.93 -7.83 -5.04
CA GLU A 3 -17.18 -8.75 -5.89
C GLU A 3 -15.66 -8.69 -5.61
N LYS A 4 -15.07 -7.49 -5.56
CA LYS A 4 -13.64 -7.30 -5.24
C LYS A 4 -13.30 -7.89 -3.88
N LEU A 5 -14.07 -7.55 -2.85
CA LEU A 5 -13.88 -8.08 -1.50
C LEU A 5 -14.00 -9.61 -1.47
N SER A 6 -14.96 -10.18 -2.22
CA SER A 6 -15.16 -11.63 -2.30
C SER A 6 -13.97 -12.34 -2.95
N ILE A 7 -13.39 -11.76 -4.01
CA ILE A 7 -12.19 -12.29 -4.66
C ILE A 7 -10.99 -12.22 -3.72
N CYS A 8 -10.78 -11.07 -3.08
CA CYS A 8 -9.65 -10.84 -2.18
C CYS A 8 -9.71 -11.79 -0.96
N LEU A 9 -10.77 -11.74 -0.17
CA LEU A 9 -10.93 -12.61 1.00
C LEU A 9 -11.02 -14.09 0.63
N GLY A 10 -11.74 -14.43 -0.44
CA GLY A 10 -11.86 -15.80 -0.90
C GLY A 10 -10.51 -16.41 -1.27
N SER A 11 -9.68 -15.68 -2.02
CA SER A 11 -8.34 -16.15 -2.38
C SER A 11 -7.37 -16.18 -1.18
N LEU A 12 -7.42 -15.17 -0.31
CA LEU A 12 -6.61 -15.11 0.91
C LEU A 12 -6.87 -16.32 1.81
N ILE A 13 -8.14 -16.59 2.11
CA ILE A 13 -8.55 -17.63 3.04
C ILE A 13 -8.32 -19.03 2.44
N ALA A 14 -8.68 -19.21 1.16
CA ALA A 14 -8.55 -20.51 0.51
C ALA A 14 -7.09 -20.98 0.33
N LEU A 15 -6.15 -20.03 0.18
CA LEU A 15 -4.74 -20.35 -0.05
C LEU A 15 -3.88 -20.33 1.22
N SER A 16 -4.42 -19.92 2.36
CA SER A 16 -3.64 -19.85 3.58
C SER A 16 -3.40 -21.22 4.21
N SER A 17 -2.15 -21.56 4.44
CA SER A 17 -1.73 -22.74 5.19
C SER A 17 -1.61 -22.51 6.71
N VAL A 18 -1.77 -21.26 7.15
CA VAL A 18 -1.60 -20.84 8.55
C VAL A 18 -2.88 -20.21 9.09
N PRO A 19 -3.12 -20.26 10.41
CA PRO A 19 -4.22 -19.52 11.02
C PRO A 19 -4.14 -18.02 10.71
N LEU A 20 -5.29 -17.42 10.41
CA LEU A 20 -5.40 -16.01 10.07
C LEU A 20 -6.14 -15.22 11.15
N ARG A 21 -5.63 -14.03 11.45
CA ARG A 21 -6.40 -12.99 12.12
C ARG A 21 -6.65 -11.84 11.16
N VAL A 22 -7.89 -11.69 10.71
CA VAL A 22 -8.29 -10.75 9.66
C VAL A 22 -9.04 -9.58 10.28
N TYR A 23 -8.58 -8.37 9.99
CA TYR A 23 -9.27 -7.14 10.37
C TYR A 23 -9.84 -6.50 9.10
N ILE A 24 -11.14 -6.24 9.08
CA ILE A 24 -11.81 -5.60 7.95
C ILE A 24 -12.28 -4.22 8.39
N VAL A 25 -11.63 -3.18 7.87
CA VAL A 25 -12.05 -1.79 8.12
C VAL A 25 -13.24 -1.48 7.20
N THR A 26 -14.37 -1.10 7.78
CA THR A 26 -15.63 -0.90 7.06
C THR A 26 -16.43 0.28 7.61
N ASP A 27 -17.25 0.90 6.77
CA ASP A 27 -18.30 1.81 7.20
C ASP A 27 -19.58 1.03 7.55
N GLY A 28 -20.54 1.69 8.21
CA GLY A 28 -21.81 1.09 8.60
C GLY A 28 -22.55 0.42 7.43
N PRO A 29 -22.75 1.10 6.29
CA PRO A 29 -23.44 0.54 5.12
C PRO A 29 -22.77 -0.70 4.51
N SER A 30 -21.46 -0.82 4.63
CA SER A 30 -20.69 -1.93 4.05
C SER A 30 -20.49 -3.12 5.00
N ALA A 31 -20.81 -2.96 6.29
CA ALA A 31 -20.54 -3.96 7.32
C ALA A 31 -21.25 -5.29 7.06
N ASP A 32 -22.54 -5.26 6.64
CA ASP A 32 -23.29 -6.48 6.38
C ASP A 32 -22.78 -7.24 5.16
N VAL A 33 -22.35 -6.50 4.13
CA VAL A 33 -21.69 -7.09 2.96
C VAL A 33 -20.38 -7.75 3.37
N ALA A 34 -19.59 -7.11 4.21
CA ALA A 34 -18.32 -7.66 4.70
C ALA A 34 -18.55 -8.94 5.53
N ARG A 35 -19.55 -8.96 6.44
CA ARG A 35 -19.90 -10.15 7.22
C ARG A 35 -20.30 -11.32 6.33
N GLN A 36 -21.16 -11.08 5.33
CA GLN A 36 -21.60 -12.12 4.42
C GLN A 36 -20.44 -12.70 3.60
N VAL A 37 -19.61 -11.84 3.01
CA VAL A 37 -18.45 -12.28 2.22
C VAL A 37 -17.46 -13.07 3.08
N LEU A 38 -17.23 -12.62 4.32
CA LEU A 38 -16.37 -13.31 5.26
C LEU A 38 -16.92 -14.70 5.62
N ALA A 39 -18.22 -14.81 5.91
CA ALA A 39 -18.85 -16.09 6.21
C ALA A 39 -18.73 -17.07 5.03
N ASP A 40 -19.01 -16.59 3.79
CA ASP A 40 -18.92 -17.39 2.57
C ASP A 40 -17.47 -17.87 2.30
N ALA A 41 -16.47 -17.04 2.60
CA ALA A 41 -15.05 -17.37 2.44
C ALA A 41 -14.56 -18.34 3.54
N SER A 42 -14.93 -18.09 4.81
CA SER A 42 -14.52 -18.91 5.96
C SER A 42 -15.10 -20.33 5.89
N ALA A 43 -16.27 -20.51 5.29
CA ALA A 43 -16.85 -21.84 5.06
C ALA A 43 -15.98 -22.75 4.16
N LYS A 44 -15.03 -22.17 3.43
CA LYS A 44 -14.10 -22.87 2.52
C LYS A 44 -12.67 -22.88 3.06
N ALA A 45 -12.44 -22.39 4.27
CA ALA A 45 -11.12 -22.30 4.87
C ALA A 45 -10.54 -23.68 5.18
N SER A 46 -9.26 -23.86 4.93
CA SER A 46 -8.48 -25.02 5.35
C SER A 46 -7.76 -24.82 6.69
N SER A 47 -7.73 -23.59 7.20
CA SER A 47 -7.11 -23.19 8.47
C SER A 47 -8.07 -22.30 9.27
N ASP A 48 -7.76 -22.10 10.56
CA ASP A 48 -8.55 -21.26 11.45
C ASP A 48 -8.53 -19.79 10.99
N VAL A 49 -9.71 -19.17 10.95
CA VAL A 49 -9.85 -17.74 10.59
C VAL A 49 -10.58 -17.02 11.73
N LEU A 50 -9.86 -16.16 12.41
CA LEU A 50 -10.43 -15.19 13.35
C LEU A 50 -10.57 -13.86 12.62
N ALA A 51 -11.79 -13.32 12.56
CA ALA A 51 -12.04 -12.08 11.87
C ALA A 51 -12.81 -11.07 12.72
N GLU A 52 -12.43 -9.81 12.57
CA GLU A 52 -13.00 -8.67 13.29
C GLU A 52 -13.31 -7.54 12.31
N LEU A 53 -14.52 -7.00 12.40
CA LEU A 53 -14.90 -5.80 11.65
C LEU A 53 -14.62 -4.57 12.50
N LEU A 54 -13.82 -3.65 11.96
CA LEU A 54 -13.45 -2.40 12.60
C LEU A 54 -14.19 -1.24 11.91
N HIS A 55 -14.85 -0.39 12.68
CA HIS A 55 -15.52 0.77 12.12
C HIS A 55 -14.50 1.83 11.71
N VAL A 56 -14.62 2.34 10.51
CA VAL A 56 -13.65 3.30 9.94
C VAL A 56 -13.48 4.55 10.80
N ASP A 57 -14.56 5.08 11.36
CA ASP A 57 -14.48 6.29 12.19
C ASP A 57 -13.75 6.04 13.50
N ASP A 58 -13.91 4.86 14.12
CA ASP A 58 -13.20 4.47 15.34
C ASP A 58 -11.71 4.33 15.07
N MET A 59 -11.35 3.78 13.90
CA MET A 59 -9.96 3.64 13.47
C MET A 59 -9.31 4.97 13.13
N LEU A 60 -10.06 5.92 12.58
CA LEU A 60 -9.53 7.22 12.18
C LEU A 60 -9.48 8.24 13.32
N ALA A 61 -10.33 8.11 14.33
CA ALA A 61 -10.40 9.06 15.43
C ALA A 61 -9.04 9.31 16.13
N PRO A 62 -8.23 8.28 16.48
CA PRO A 62 -6.90 8.46 17.07
C PRO A 62 -5.83 9.00 16.11
N LEU A 63 -6.15 9.17 14.82
CA LEU A 63 -5.23 9.58 13.76
C LEU A 63 -5.54 10.97 13.19
N LEU A 64 -6.55 11.65 13.72
CA LEU A 64 -6.98 12.94 13.17
C LEU A 64 -5.88 14.00 13.19
N ASP A 65 -5.00 13.96 14.18
CA ASP A 65 -3.81 14.80 14.24
C ASP A 65 -2.90 14.59 13.03
N LEU A 66 -2.57 13.33 12.73
CA LEU A 66 -1.74 12.97 11.56
C LEU A 66 -2.41 13.36 10.24
N ILE A 67 -3.68 13.04 10.11
CA ILE A 67 -4.46 13.30 8.90
C ILE A 67 -4.54 14.80 8.61
N SER A 68 -4.61 15.63 9.66
CA SER A 68 -4.74 17.09 9.53
C SER A 68 -3.58 17.74 8.77
N PHE A 69 -2.36 17.20 8.89
CA PHE A 69 -1.19 17.74 8.18
C PHE A 69 -0.81 16.93 6.92
N LEU A 70 -1.27 15.68 6.77
CA LEU A 70 -1.02 14.88 5.56
C LEU A 70 -2.01 15.23 4.43
N GLN A 71 -3.29 15.30 4.76
CA GLN A 71 -4.37 15.46 3.79
C GLN A 71 -4.23 16.70 2.89
N PRO A 72 -3.81 17.88 3.37
CA PRO A 72 -3.63 19.06 2.51
C PRO A 72 -2.61 18.89 1.38
N HIS A 73 -1.66 17.98 1.56
CA HIS A 73 -0.56 17.78 0.62
C HIS A 73 -0.76 16.57 -0.32
N PHE A 74 -1.50 15.55 0.14
CA PHE A 74 -1.57 14.24 -0.52
C PHE A 74 -3.00 13.82 -0.89
N SER A 75 -3.94 14.74 -0.88
CA SER A 75 -5.29 14.48 -1.37
C SER A 75 -5.78 15.58 -2.32
N SER A 76 -6.66 15.18 -3.23
CA SER A 76 -7.43 16.08 -4.09
C SER A 76 -8.92 15.92 -3.80
N ALA A 77 -9.76 16.77 -4.43
CA ALA A 77 -11.20 16.56 -4.39
C ALA A 77 -11.57 15.21 -5.02
N GLY A 78 -12.58 14.53 -4.47
CA GLY A 78 -13.09 13.27 -5.00
C GLY A 78 -12.75 12.04 -4.16
N TYR A 79 -12.52 10.90 -4.80
CA TYR A 79 -12.36 9.59 -4.13
C TYR A 79 -11.22 9.58 -3.10
N TYR A 80 -10.04 10.09 -3.47
CA TYR A 80 -8.87 10.12 -2.62
C TYR A 80 -8.88 11.24 -1.56
N SER A 81 -9.95 12.02 -1.45
CA SER A 81 -10.11 12.98 -0.35
C SER A 81 -10.49 12.32 0.98
N LYS A 82 -10.83 11.03 0.96
CA LYS A 82 -11.24 10.31 2.18
C LYS A 82 -10.07 10.10 3.13
N LYS A 83 -10.29 10.35 4.40
CA LYS A 83 -9.32 10.15 5.49
C LYS A 83 -8.76 8.73 5.57
N LEU A 84 -9.52 7.74 5.10
CA LEU A 84 -9.12 6.33 5.07
C LEU A 84 -7.79 6.10 4.35
N PHE A 85 -7.47 6.89 3.31
CA PHE A 85 -6.20 6.79 2.58
C PHE A 85 -4.96 7.19 3.38
N PHE A 86 -5.12 7.60 4.64
CA PHE A 86 -4.02 7.91 5.54
C PHE A 86 -3.93 6.93 6.72
N LEU A 87 -4.84 5.95 6.81
CA LEU A 87 -4.92 5.01 7.94
C LEU A 87 -3.59 4.26 8.13
N SER A 88 -2.98 3.80 7.06
CA SER A 88 -1.74 3.02 7.10
C SER A 88 -0.59 3.78 7.77
N THR A 89 -0.51 5.11 7.60
CA THR A 89 0.57 5.93 8.15
C THR A 89 0.60 5.93 9.68
N GLY A 90 -0.56 5.83 10.31
CA GLY A 90 -0.72 5.84 11.76
C GLY A 90 -1.10 4.49 12.37
N VAL A 91 -1.18 3.42 11.59
CA VAL A 91 -1.70 2.12 12.02
C VAL A 91 -0.99 1.52 13.24
N HIS A 92 0.29 1.85 13.43
CA HIS A 92 1.08 1.45 14.59
C HIS A 92 0.54 1.97 15.95
N ARG A 93 -0.34 3.01 15.93
CA ARG A 93 -1.03 3.54 17.12
C ARG A 93 -2.31 2.77 17.44
N LEU A 94 -2.82 1.97 16.50
CA LEU A 94 -4.16 1.36 16.57
C LEU A 94 -4.12 -0.08 17.10
N PHE A 95 -2.99 -0.73 17.01
CA PHE A 95 -2.85 -2.12 17.46
C PHE A 95 -2.04 -2.20 18.76
N PRO A 96 -2.37 -3.16 19.67
CA PRO A 96 -1.63 -3.36 20.91
C PRO A 96 -0.18 -3.75 20.65
N GLU A 97 0.70 -3.53 21.65
CA GLU A 97 2.14 -3.82 21.57
C GLU A 97 2.45 -5.28 21.23
N GLY A 98 1.60 -6.20 21.63
CA GLY A 98 1.76 -7.63 21.32
C GLY A 98 1.58 -7.99 19.84
N VAL A 99 1.03 -7.07 19.01
CA VAL A 99 0.96 -7.26 17.56
C VAL A 99 2.21 -6.64 16.94
N ARG A 100 3.09 -7.49 16.41
CA ARG A 100 4.34 -7.06 15.82
C ARG A 100 4.24 -6.83 14.30
N HIS A 101 3.71 -7.78 13.57
CA HIS A 101 3.64 -7.73 12.11
C HIS A 101 2.20 -7.52 11.64
N LEU A 102 2.03 -6.65 10.68
CA LEU A 102 0.76 -6.38 10.01
C LEU A 102 0.97 -6.37 8.49
N ILE A 103 0.06 -7.03 7.78
CA ILE A 103 -0.02 -6.94 6.32
C ILE A 103 -1.30 -6.19 5.98
N LEU A 104 -1.18 -5.03 5.34
CA LEU A 104 -2.31 -4.27 4.80
C LEU A 104 -2.51 -4.66 3.34
N LEU A 105 -3.75 -4.88 2.98
CA LEU A 105 -4.16 -5.31 1.65
C LEU A 105 -5.32 -4.45 1.15
N ASP A 106 -5.22 -3.96 -0.08
CA ASP A 106 -6.36 -3.39 -0.78
C ASP A 106 -7.40 -4.47 -1.09
N ILE A 107 -8.65 -4.08 -1.26
CA ILE A 107 -9.75 -5.02 -1.52
C ILE A 107 -9.82 -5.50 -2.97
N ASP A 108 -9.11 -4.88 -3.89
CA ASP A 108 -9.04 -5.24 -5.32
C ASP A 108 -7.81 -6.07 -5.67
N LEU A 109 -7.44 -6.93 -4.73
CA LEU A 109 -6.38 -7.91 -4.89
C LEU A 109 -6.95 -9.32 -5.16
N GLN A 110 -6.15 -10.16 -5.82
CA GLN A 110 -6.36 -11.61 -5.86
C GLN A 110 -5.05 -12.32 -5.54
N LEU A 111 -5.05 -13.09 -4.48
CA LEU A 111 -3.90 -13.93 -4.12
C LEU A 111 -3.83 -15.16 -5.03
N ARG A 112 -2.61 -15.56 -5.38
CA ARG A 112 -2.27 -16.76 -6.16
C ARG A 112 -1.31 -17.66 -5.39
N SER A 113 -0.89 -17.24 -4.22
CA SER A 113 0.02 -17.96 -3.34
C SER A 113 -0.38 -17.76 -1.88
N ASP A 114 0.13 -18.64 -1.04
CA ASP A 114 -0.08 -18.59 0.39
C ASP A 114 0.45 -17.28 0.99
N ILE A 115 -0.35 -16.63 1.83
CA ILE A 115 0.03 -15.40 2.55
C ILE A 115 1.20 -15.62 3.51
N ALA A 116 1.42 -16.84 3.99
CA ALA A 116 2.57 -17.19 4.80
C ALA A 116 3.90 -16.92 4.09
N LEU A 117 3.95 -17.11 2.76
CA LEU A 117 5.12 -16.77 1.96
C LEU A 117 5.37 -15.26 1.90
N LEU A 118 4.31 -14.45 1.86
CA LEU A 118 4.43 -12.99 1.96
C LEU A 118 4.91 -12.59 3.36
N HIS A 119 4.36 -13.18 4.41
CA HIS A 119 4.80 -12.93 5.78
C HIS A 119 6.28 -13.25 5.99
N HIS A 120 6.82 -14.26 5.29
CA HIS A 120 8.24 -14.60 5.39
C HIS A 120 9.18 -13.46 5.00
N HIS A 121 8.72 -12.51 4.17
CA HIS A 121 9.52 -11.33 3.82
C HIS A 121 9.90 -10.45 5.01
N PHE A 122 9.17 -10.49 6.13
CA PHE A 122 9.61 -9.79 7.35
C PHE A 122 10.98 -10.27 7.87
N ALA A 123 11.30 -11.54 7.66
CA ALA A 123 12.61 -12.07 8.03
C ALA A 123 13.76 -11.58 7.12
N LEU A 124 13.43 -10.98 5.97
CA LEU A 124 14.39 -10.43 5.01
C LEU A 124 14.59 -8.92 5.18
N PHE A 125 13.90 -8.29 6.12
CA PHE A 125 14.06 -6.86 6.38
C PHE A 125 15.47 -6.57 6.89
N PRO A 126 16.24 -5.69 6.23
CA PRO A 126 17.49 -5.18 6.77
C PRO A 126 17.27 -4.48 8.12
N THR A 127 18.32 -4.40 8.93
CA THR A 127 18.28 -3.65 10.18
C THR A 127 17.88 -2.20 9.93
N GLY A 128 16.88 -1.70 10.66
CA GLY A 128 16.36 -0.34 10.52
C GLY A 128 15.18 -0.21 9.57
N THR A 129 14.88 -1.25 8.78
CA THR A 129 13.68 -1.29 7.94
C THR A 129 12.42 -1.43 8.79
N ILE A 130 11.40 -0.67 8.43
CA ILE A 130 10.12 -0.63 9.15
C ILE A 130 8.93 -1.11 8.31
N MET A 131 9.05 -1.03 6.99
CA MET A 131 7.96 -1.36 6.05
C MET A 131 8.49 -2.05 4.80
N GLY A 132 7.64 -2.89 4.19
CA GLY A 132 7.87 -3.49 2.88
C GLY A 132 6.77 -3.10 1.90
N LEU A 133 7.14 -2.49 0.76
CA LEU A 133 6.23 -2.11 -0.32
C LEU A 133 6.80 -2.48 -1.68
N GLY A 134 5.94 -2.81 -2.63
CA GLY A 134 6.31 -2.92 -4.04
C GLY A 134 6.47 -1.55 -4.69
N TYR A 135 7.31 -1.48 -5.71
CA TYR A 135 7.39 -0.27 -6.53
C TYR A 135 6.08 0.00 -7.29
N GLU A 136 5.81 1.27 -7.54
CA GLU A 136 4.76 1.69 -8.47
C GLU A 136 5.16 1.27 -9.90
N LEU A 137 4.29 0.47 -10.54
CA LEU A 137 4.55 -0.07 -11.89
C LEU A 137 4.04 0.83 -13.01
N GLN A 138 3.83 2.11 -12.71
CA GLN A 138 3.43 3.12 -13.66
C GLN A 138 4.24 4.40 -13.46
N PRO A 139 4.35 5.30 -14.47
CA PRO A 139 5.10 6.55 -14.40
C PRO A 139 4.40 7.66 -13.61
N VAL A 140 3.62 7.31 -12.57
CA VAL A 140 2.87 8.26 -11.74
C VAL A 140 3.77 9.35 -11.18
N TYR A 141 4.87 8.96 -10.57
CA TYR A 141 5.79 9.91 -9.93
C TYR A 141 6.76 10.55 -10.91
N ARG A 142 7.02 9.95 -12.08
CA ARG A 142 7.68 10.66 -13.18
C ARG A 142 6.87 11.90 -13.57
N HIS A 143 5.54 11.75 -13.62
CA HIS A 143 4.63 12.86 -13.87
C HIS A 143 4.55 13.81 -12.67
N GLY A 144 4.28 13.30 -11.49
CA GLY A 144 4.08 14.11 -10.27
C GLY A 144 5.31 14.93 -9.87
N LEU A 145 6.52 14.46 -10.18
CA LEU A 145 7.78 15.15 -9.91
C LEU A 145 8.29 16.00 -11.08
N HIS A 146 7.49 16.30 -12.10
CA HIS A 146 7.96 16.98 -13.31
C HIS A 146 8.77 18.26 -13.01
N LYS A 147 8.33 19.07 -12.06
CA LYS A 147 9.03 20.30 -11.63
C LYS A 147 10.36 19.99 -10.97
N TYR A 148 10.36 19.10 -9.98
CA TYR A 148 11.59 18.66 -9.29
C TYR A 148 12.61 18.08 -10.29
N ARG A 149 12.15 17.29 -11.24
CA ARG A 149 13.00 16.66 -12.26
C ARG A 149 13.57 17.66 -13.27
N GLN A 150 12.85 18.74 -13.58
CA GLN A 150 13.38 19.85 -14.37
C GLN A 150 14.49 20.62 -13.63
N GLU A 151 14.31 20.84 -12.34
CA GLU A 151 15.27 21.53 -11.47
C GLU A 151 16.49 20.66 -11.11
N HIS A 152 16.34 19.31 -11.19
CA HIS A 152 17.39 18.34 -10.84
C HIS A 152 17.62 17.34 -11.99
N PRO A 153 18.25 17.77 -13.11
CA PRO A 153 18.56 16.87 -14.21
C PRO A 153 19.45 15.70 -13.76
N GLY A 154 19.05 14.48 -14.12
CA GLY A 154 19.75 13.26 -13.72
C GLY A 154 19.30 12.66 -12.38
N THR A 155 18.28 13.25 -11.72
CA THR A 155 17.67 12.60 -10.55
C THR A 155 17.11 11.21 -10.89
N THR A 156 17.26 10.26 -9.96
CA THR A 156 16.70 8.90 -10.06
C THR A 156 15.29 8.79 -9.49
N CYS A 157 14.78 9.85 -8.85
CA CYS A 157 13.42 9.89 -8.31
C CYS A 157 12.39 9.86 -9.44
N GLY A 158 11.44 8.92 -9.36
CA GLY A 158 10.44 8.72 -10.37
C GLY A 158 10.93 7.99 -11.63
N GLU A 159 12.19 7.51 -11.70
CA GLU A 159 12.69 6.67 -12.77
C GLU A 159 12.41 5.18 -12.52
N PRO A 160 12.21 4.37 -13.57
CA PRO A 160 12.00 2.94 -13.40
C PRO A 160 13.29 2.21 -13.01
N PRO A 161 13.20 1.02 -12.35
CA PRO A 161 14.35 0.16 -12.15
C PRO A 161 14.96 -0.31 -13.50
N PRO A 162 16.28 -0.56 -13.57
CA PRO A 162 17.27 -0.45 -12.49
C PRO A 162 17.85 0.96 -12.33
N ARG A 163 17.41 1.94 -13.15
CA ARG A 163 18.00 3.29 -13.17
C ARG A 163 17.59 4.15 -11.99
N GLY A 164 16.45 3.86 -11.36
CA GLY A 164 15.94 4.67 -10.26
C GLY A 164 14.90 3.99 -9.40
N ASN A 165 14.23 4.83 -8.63
CA ASN A 165 13.13 4.45 -7.74
C ASN A 165 11.85 5.15 -8.23
N PRO A 166 10.88 4.39 -8.76
CA PRO A 166 9.64 4.94 -9.34
C PRO A 166 8.65 5.44 -8.29
N GLY A 167 8.96 5.29 -6.99
CA GLY A 167 8.02 5.40 -5.88
C GLY A 167 7.36 4.07 -5.54
N PHE A 168 6.51 4.08 -4.53
CA PHE A 168 5.85 2.88 -4.02
C PHE A 168 4.38 2.83 -4.41
N ASN A 169 3.82 1.62 -4.37
CA ASN A 169 2.38 1.37 -4.43
C ASN A 169 1.93 0.74 -3.11
N SER A 170 0.90 1.31 -2.48
CA SER A 170 0.43 0.92 -1.15
C SER A 170 -0.68 -0.14 -1.14
N GLY A 171 -0.97 -0.79 -2.27
CA GLY A 171 -1.98 -1.87 -2.32
C GLY A 171 -1.60 -3.12 -1.53
N VAL A 172 -0.29 -3.35 -1.32
CA VAL A 172 0.24 -4.40 -0.43
C VAL A 172 1.35 -3.80 0.41
N VAL A 173 1.14 -3.72 1.73
CA VAL A 173 2.10 -3.12 2.66
C VAL A 173 2.39 -4.07 3.82
N LEU A 174 3.65 -4.41 4.02
CA LEU A 174 4.14 -5.10 5.20
C LEU A 174 4.62 -4.07 6.23
N ILE A 175 4.17 -4.17 7.46
CA ILE A 175 4.52 -3.21 8.53
C ILE A 175 5.03 -3.98 9.74
N ASP A 176 6.30 -3.77 10.12
CA ASP A 176 6.80 -4.14 11.44
C ASP A 176 6.40 -3.05 12.43
N LEU A 177 5.28 -3.27 13.12
CA LEU A 177 4.70 -2.29 14.04
C LEU A 177 5.62 -1.93 15.20
N GLU A 178 6.44 -2.88 15.67
CA GLU A 178 7.44 -2.64 16.71
C GLU A 178 8.55 -1.72 16.18
N ALA A 179 9.06 -2.00 14.99
CA ALA A 179 10.08 -1.16 14.35
C ALA A 179 9.56 0.25 14.07
N VAL A 180 8.31 0.39 13.58
CA VAL A 180 7.67 1.71 13.37
C VAL A 180 7.54 2.48 14.68
N ARG A 181 7.06 1.82 15.75
CA ARG A 181 6.91 2.46 17.08
C ARG A 181 8.23 2.96 17.63
N ASN A 182 9.34 2.29 17.32
CA ASN A 182 10.68 2.62 17.81
C ASN A 182 11.47 3.53 16.87
N SER A 183 11.00 3.78 15.64
CA SER A 183 11.69 4.60 14.65
C SER A 183 11.54 6.10 14.94
N SER A 184 12.58 6.70 15.50
CA SER A 184 12.65 8.16 15.65
C SER A 184 12.65 8.89 14.32
N THR A 185 13.26 8.28 13.29
CA THR A 185 13.29 8.80 11.93
C THR A 185 11.88 8.85 11.34
N TYR A 186 11.12 7.75 11.40
CA TYR A 186 9.73 7.75 10.90
C TYR A 186 8.87 8.80 11.62
N LYS A 187 8.94 8.86 12.96
CA LYS A 187 8.22 9.86 13.75
C LYS A 187 8.57 11.30 13.38
N LYS A 188 9.87 11.57 13.11
CA LYS A 188 10.31 12.89 12.66
C LYS A 188 9.66 13.31 11.34
N PHE A 189 9.59 12.39 10.36
CA PHE A 189 8.98 12.70 9.07
C PHE A 189 7.46 12.63 9.08
N LEU A 190 6.86 11.85 10.00
CA LEU A 190 5.42 11.81 10.25
C LEU A 190 5.02 12.92 11.24
N SER A 191 5.41 14.13 10.94
CA SER A 191 5.06 15.38 11.63
C SER A 191 4.74 16.47 10.60
N ALA A 192 4.11 17.55 11.03
CA ALA A 192 3.79 18.67 10.15
C ALA A 192 5.05 19.23 9.46
N GLU A 193 6.12 19.44 10.23
CA GLU A 193 7.40 19.94 9.74
C GLU A 193 8.10 18.95 8.79
N GLY A 194 8.03 17.65 9.12
CA GLY A 194 8.63 16.59 8.30
C GLY A 194 7.92 16.45 6.95
N VAL A 195 6.60 16.49 6.94
CA VAL A 195 5.79 16.44 5.71
C VAL A 195 6.03 17.70 4.87
N GLU A 196 6.03 18.88 5.48
CA GLU A 196 6.29 20.14 4.78
C GLU A 196 7.69 20.16 4.16
N PHE A 197 8.71 19.65 4.89
CA PHE A 197 10.07 19.49 4.35
C PHE A 197 10.07 18.62 3.09
N LEU A 198 9.45 17.42 3.13
CA LEU A 198 9.38 16.51 1.99
C LEU A 198 8.71 17.16 0.78
N VAL A 199 7.54 17.75 1.00
CA VAL A 199 6.75 18.38 -0.06
C VAL A 199 7.50 19.54 -0.72
N LYS A 200 8.17 20.38 0.08
CA LYS A 200 8.98 21.50 -0.43
C LYS A 200 10.21 21.00 -1.18
N LYS A 201 10.94 20.03 -0.61
CA LYS A 201 12.16 19.47 -1.21
C LYS A 201 11.90 18.91 -2.61
N TYR A 202 10.81 18.13 -2.75
CA TYR A 202 10.47 17.48 -4.02
C TYR A 202 9.53 18.31 -4.90
N SER A 203 9.21 19.56 -4.52
CA SER A 203 8.24 20.42 -5.23
C SER A 203 6.95 19.66 -5.57
N PHE A 204 6.49 18.78 -4.64
CA PHE A 204 5.48 17.76 -4.88
C PHE A 204 4.10 18.17 -4.35
N ARG A 205 3.08 17.85 -5.12
CA ARG A 205 1.69 17.88 -4.68
C ARG A 205 1.01 16.60 -5.17
N GLY A 206 0.56 15.80 -4.21
CA GLY A 206 -0.01 14.49 -4.48
C GLY A 206 -1.53 14.43 -4.39
N ASN A 207 -2.03 13.24 -4.66
CA ASN A 207 -3.45 12.91 -4.59
C ASN A 207 -3.73 11.42 -4.30
N LEU A 208 -2.70 10.66 -3.90
CA LEU A 208 -2.79 9.21 -3.66
C LEU A 208 -2.65 8.84 -2.17
N GLY A 209 -2.81 9.82 -1.26
CA GLY A 209 -2.83 9.57 0.17
C GLY A 209 -1.49 9.10 0.74
N ASP A 210 -1.50 7.99 1.45
CA ASP A 210 -0.34 7.38 2.09
C ASP A 210 0.76 6.96 1.10
N GLN A 211 0.37 6.51 -0.09
CA GLN A 211 1.29 6.13 -1.15
C GLN A 211 2.24 7.27 -1.52
N ASP A 212 1.72 8.51 -1.59
CA ASP A 212 2.52 9.69 -1.87
C ASP A 212 3.52 9.97 -0.74
N PHE A 213 3.06 9.91 0.50
CA PHE A 213 3.93 10.09 1.66
C PHE A 213 5.05 9.04 1.70
N TYR A 214 4.72 7.76 1.49
CA TYR A 214 5.72 6.68 1.47
C TYR A 214 6.72 6.83 0.33
N SER A 215 6.29 7.30 -0.83
CA SER A 215 7.18 7.53 -1.97
C SER A 215 8.17 8.67 -1.69
N LEU A 216 7.69 9.82 -1.17
CA LEU A 216 8.56 10.92 -0.78
C LEU A 216 9.55 10.50 0.31
N LEU A 217 9.07 9.81 1.35
CA LEU A 217 9.91 9.31 2.42
C LEU A 217 10.91 8.27 1.93
N GLY A 218 10.53 7.41 0.99
CA GLY A 218 11.40 6.39 0.43
C GLY A 218 12.54 6.94 -0.43
N TRP A 219 12.37 8.09 -1.07
CA TRP A 219 13.48 8.79 -1.72
C TRP A 219 14.39 9.50 -0.72
N GLU A 220 13.85 9.97 0.39
CA GLU A 220 14.60 10.65 1.43
C GLU A 220 15.35 9.69 2.36
N ARG A 221 14.73 8.57 2.70
CA ARG A 221 15.17 7.59 3.70
C ARG A 221 14.91 6.16 3.22
N PRO A 222 15.58 5.72 2.13
CA PRO A 222 15.33 4.41 1.51
C PRO A 222 15.58 3.24 2.46
N GLU A 223 16.42 3.38 3.48
CA GLU A 223 16.71 2.35 4.47
C GLU A 223 15.51 1.97 5.34
N LEU A 224 14.49 2.82 5.42
CA LEU A 224 13.26 2.51 6.14
C LEU A 224 12.39 1.47 5.40
N PHE A 225 12.65 1.22 4.12
CA PHE A 225 11.79 0.43 3.27
C PHE A 225 12.51 -0.79 2.69
N TYR A 226 11.83 -1.93 2.78
CA TYR A 226 12.15 -3.13 2.02
C TYR A 226 11.35 -3.13 0.72
N VAL A 227 12.03 -3.27 -0.42
CA VAL A 227 11.34 -3.32 -1.72
C VAL A 227 10.84 -4.74 -1.96
N LEU A 228 9.52 -4.93 -1.88
CA LEU A 228 8.89 -6.18 -2.24
C LEU A 228 9.05 -6.46 -3.73
N PRO A 229 9.33 -7.70 -4.13
CA PRO A 229 9.26 -8.11 -5.53
C PRO A 229 7.90 -7.75 -6.15
N CYS A 230 7.90 -7.25 -7.37
CA CYS A 230 6.69 -6.84 -8.09
C CYS A 230 5.63 -7.94 -8.19
N THR A 231 6.04 -9.20 -8.11
CA THR A 231 5.14 -10.36 -8.13
C THR A 231 4.19 -10.43 -6.94
N TRP A 232 4.50 -9.74 -5.84
CA TRP A 232 3.64 -9.60 -4.66
C TRP A 232 2.67 -8.42 -4.72
N ASN A 233 2.77 -7.59 -5.75
CA ASN A 233 1.84 -6.49 -6.03
C ASN A 233 1.84 -6.23 -7.54
N ARG A 234 1.39 -7.22 -8.34
CA ARG A 234 1.34 -7.10 -9.80
C ARG A 234 0.17 -6.20 -10.20
N GLN A 235 0.45 -4.93 -10.34
CA GLN A 235 -0.50 -3.91 -10.78
C GLN A 235 -0.90 -4.13 -12.23
N LEU A 236 -2.19 -4.00 -12.53
CA LEU A 236 -2.79 -4.27 -13.83
C LEU A 236 -3.23 -3.00 -14.57
N CYS A 237 -3.15 -1.84 -13.91
CA CYS A 237 -3.52 -0.58 -14.52
C CYS A 237 -2.55 -0.19 -15.65
N GLU A 238 -3.10 0.16 -16.81
CA GLU A 238 -2.34 0.66 -17.96
C GLU A 238 -2.72 2.08 -18.36
N TRP A 239 -3.39 2.83 -17.47
CA TRP A 239 -3.93 4.16 -17.78
C TRP A 239 -2.85 5.09 -18.36
N TRP A 240 -1.66 5.11 -17.77
CA TRP A 240 -0.57 5.98 -18.19
C TRP A 240 0.03 5.62 -19.55
N ARG A 241 -0.11 4.36 -20.01
CA ARG A 241 0.28 3.96 -21.36
C ARG A 241 -0.42 4.79 -22.43
N TYR A 242 -1.69 5.12 -22.19
CA TYR A 242 -2.55 5.83 -23.12
C TYR A 242 -2.63 7.34 -22.83
N HIS A 243 -1.90 7.82 -21.81
CA HIS A 243 -1.94 9.21 -21.35
C HIS A 243 -0.55 9.86 -21.33
N GLY A 244 0.18 9.73 -22.45
CA GLY A 244 1.41 10.46 -22.71
C GLY A 244 2.70 9.79 -22.26
N TYR A 245 2.68 8.50 -21.86
CA TYR A 245 3.85 7.78 -21.37
C TYR A 245 4.07 6.43 -22.06
N ALA A 246 3.53 6.23 -23.28
CA ALA A 246 3.66 4.99 -24.02
C ALA A 246 5.12 4.57 -24.26
N ASP A 247 6.00 5.55 -24.46
CA ASP A 247 7.42 5.39 -24.76
C ASP A 247 8.24 4.79 -23.60
N VAL A 248 7.81 5.04 -22.35
CA VAL A 248 8.52 4.59 -21.15
C VAL A 248 7.73 3.59 -20.31
N PHE A 249 6.45 3.40 -20.61
CA PHE A 249 5.53 2.63 -19.77
C PHE A 249 6.02 1.21 -19.49
N ASP A 250 6.51 0.51 -20.50
CA ASP A 250 6.95 -0.88 -20.36
C ASP A 250 8.16 -1.04 -19.43
N GLU A 251 8.97 -0.01 -19.26
CA GLU A 251 10.08 -0.04 -18.33
C GLU A 251 9.61 -0.07 -16.87
N TYR A 252 8.50 0.63 -16.57
CA TYR A 252 7.87 0.59 -15.24
C TYR A 252 7.06 -0.69 -15.03
N HIS A 253 6.28 -1.07 -16.05
CA HIS A 253 5.28 -2.12 -15.93
C HIS A 253 5.86 -3.54 -15.98
N ARG A 254 7.14 -3.68 -16.33
CA ARG A 254 7.82 -4.97 -16.39
C ARG A 254 7.90 -5.62 -15.01
N CYS A 255 7.41 -6.85 -14.93
CA CYS A 255 7.47 -7.67 -13.74
C CYS A 255 7.70 -9.12 -14.15
N ASN A 256 8.86 -9.68 -13.82
CA ASN A 256 9.26 -11.02 -14.18
C ASN A 256 9.01 -11.99 -13.01
N GLY A 257 8.67 -13.22 -13.33
CA GLY A 257 8.43 -14.30 -12.36
C GLY A 257 6.95 -14.66 -12.22
N SER A 258 6.68 -15.67 -11.40
CA SER A 258 5.32 -16.12 -11.10
C SER A 258 4.61 -15.10 -10.23
N VAL A 259 3.44 -14.66 -10.63
CA VAL A 259 2.67 -13.67 -9.88
C VAL A 259 2.05 -14.32 -8.65
N HIS A 260 2.29 -13.72 -7.49
CA HIS A 260 1.74 -14.13 -6.19
C HIS A 260 0.48 -13.36 -5.80
N ILE A 261 0.40 -12.08 -6.19
CA ILE A 261 -0.79 -11.24 -5.98
C ILE A 261 -1.02 -10.37 -7.22
N TYR A 262 -2.21 -10.48 -7.82
CA TYR A 262 -2.70 -9.52 -8.79
C TYR A 262 -3.39 -8.36 -8.09
N HIS A 263 -3.15 -7.15 -8.57
CA HIS A 263 -3.77 -5.91 -8.10
C HIS A 263 -4.57 -5.26 -9.24
N GLY A 264 -5.89 -5.30 -9.12
CA GLY A 264 -6.83 -4.73 -10.09
C GLY A 264 -7.01 -3.21 -9.92
N ASN A 265 -5.91 -2.50 -9.67
CA ASN A 265 -5.90 -1.05 -9.54
C ASN A 265 -6.49 -0.35 -10.78
N CYS A 266 -6.99 0.88 -10.64
CA CYS A 266 -7.74 1.62 -11.68
C CYS A 266 -8.97 0.84 -12.22
N ASN A 267 -9.58 -0.03 -11.42
CA ASN A 267 -10.66 -0.93 -11.86
C ASN A 267 -10.27 -1.90 -12.99
N SER A 268 -9.00 -2.23 -13.12
CA SER A 268 -8.54 -3.22 -14.09
C SER A 268 -9.08 -4.60 -13.77
N SER A 269 -9.45 -5.36 -14.80
CA SER A 269 -9.95 -6.74 -14.64
C SER A 269 -8.81 -7.65 -14.21
N ILE A 270 -9.00 -8.39 -13.13
CA ILE A 270 -8.06 -9.42 -12.70
C ILE A 270 -8.24 -10.66 -13.57
N PRO A 271 -7.15 -11.28 -14.06
CA PRO A 271 -7.24 -12.49 -14.88
C PRO A 271 -8.00 -13.61 -14.16
N SER A 272 -8.97 -14.22 -14.84
CA SER A 272 -9.69 -15.36 -14.28
C SER A 272 -8.73 -16.53 -14.02
N VAL A 273 -8.93 -17.22 -12.91
CA VAL A 273 -8.24 -18.48 -12.61
C VAL A 273 -8.77 -19.53 -13.57
N ARG A 274 -7.93 -20.07 -14.44
CA ARG A 274 -8.20 -21.32 -15.15
C ARG A 274 -7.72 -22.51 -14.33
#